data_f64895696e425bc9f449688e9b1bc917
#
_entry.id   f64895696e425bc9f449688e9b1bc917
#
_cell.length_a   1.000
_cell.length_b   1.000
_cell.length_c   1.000
_cell.angle_alpha   90.00
_cell.angle_beta   90.00
_cell.angle_gamma   90.00
#
_symmetry.space_group_name_H-M   'P 1'
#
loop_
_entity.id
_entity.type
_entity.pdbx_description
1 polymer ?
#
loop_
_entity_poly.entity_id
_entity_poly.type
_entity_poly.pdbx_seq_one_letter_code
_entity_poly.pdbx_strand_id
1 'polypeptide(L)'
;MEGPFKRKKKEEPRNMIGKNRRRGRLEDKTENSAKKRTEEEARSYAESHFLQEEQGRDNEKNDQLTKEDILKIRQILEAEEKEKKQQELQEQDEFLSDTEQRSEKRKRILWKKQKENGNEEEVIEEETSKPVEKDPRDQAGINRQILKVAYLFAGLFLVLMGYIGYFVGADSKNIITNSRNERQELFAKSVIRGNIETSDGEVLAKTEVAEDGTEKRVYPQGRQYAHVVGYTIKGKYGLESAQNYNLLTSNANFFERLYHTLRNEKSQGDTVVTTLNSRLQKAAYDAIGDRKGAAIVMEPSTGKILAMVSRPDFDPNTLSDDWAYINSEAEQENSRLLNRATQGLYPPGSTYKIITALEYMRENTNYKDYHYNCEGESVFHSVSIECYNKHRHGEEDFYESFANSCNTSFANIGTSLNKKKWADLCEELLFNKALPVSFPYSKSSFVLNGKSDDEEVPQTAIGQGKTLMSPLHNVMITSAIANGGVLMKPYLVDQIENYTGGSVRKFTGKAYGALMTAGEAEELTAMMKQVVEEGTASYLSGRSYTVAGKTGSAEFKEGEPAHAWFTGFAPADNPEIAVCVIIENVGAGSTYAVPAASKIFDAYFSGK
;
A
#
# COMPACT_ATOMS: atom_id res chain seq x y z
N MET A 1 -48.80 -35.09 24.57
CA MET A 1 -48.22 -36.12 25.44
C MET A 1 -46.84 -35.64 25.78
N GLU A 2 -46.74 -34.92 26.87
CA GLU A 2 -46.26 -35.31 28.20
C GLU A 2 -44.77 -35.57 28.25
N GLY A 3 -44.13 -34.73 29.05
CA GLY A 3 -42.74 -34.70 29.49
C GLY A 3 -42.32 -35.89 30.38
N PRO A 4 -41.25 -35.86 31.19
CA PRO A 4 -41.14 -34.97 32.36
C PRO A 4 -39.69 -34.52 32.78
N PHE A 5 -39.62 -33.42 33.50
CA PHE A 5 -38.94 -33.05 34.73
C PHE A 5 -37.92 -34.00 35.40
N LYS A 6 -36.80 -33.44 35.89
CA LYS A 6 -36.22 -33.57 37.26
C LYS A 6 -35.00 -32.64 37.39
N ARG A 7 -35.04 -31.73 38.28
CA ARG A 7 -34.88 -31.49 39.73
C ARG A 7 -33.49 -30.97 40.09
N LYS A 8 -33.57 -29.82 40.76
CA LYS A 8 -32.55 -29.04 41.50
C LYS A 8 -31.83 -29.86 42.56
N LYS A 9 -30.55 -29.50 42.83
CA LYS A 9 -29.96 -29.55 44.19
C LYS A 9 -29.40 -28.17 44.55
N LYS A 10 -29.83 -27.75 45.77
CA LYS A 10 -29.35 -26.58 46.54
C LYS A 10 -28.02 -26.95 47.18
N GLU A 11 -27.08 -25.99 47.27
CA GLU A 11 -26.15 -25.87 48.38
C GLU A 11 -25.96 -24.41 48.72
N GLU A 12 -25.99 -24.12 50.00
CA GLU A 12 -25.99 -22.87 50.70
C GLU A 12 -24.55 -22.38 51.05
N PRO A 13 -24.35 -21.20 51.70
CA PRO A 13 -23.33 -20.24 51.28
C PRO A 13 -22.09 -20.21 52.19
N ARG A 14 -20.96 -19.77 51.65
CA ARG A 14 -19.80 -19.37 52.47
C ARG A 14 -19.24 -17.99 52.07
N ASN A 15 -19.37 -17.09 53.04
CA ASN A 15 -18.55 -15.91 53.37
C ASN A 15 -18.21 -14.88 52.29
N MET A 16 -19.01 -13.81 52.31
CA MET A 16 -18.65 -12.46 51.86
C MET A 16 -17.71 -11.79 52.88
N ILE A 17 -16.45 -11.63 52.58
CA ILE A 17 -15.59 -10.50 52.98
C ILE A 17 -14.53 -10.36 51.89
N GLY A 18 -14.61 -9.31 51.04
CA GLY A 18 -13.57 -9.05 50.05
C GLY A 18 -14.01 -8.34 48.76
N LYS A 19 -15.25 -7.87 48.66
CA LYS A 19 -15.75 -7.27 47.41
C LYS A 19 -15.90 -5.74 47.38
N ASN A 20 -15.58 -5.02 48.43
CA ASN A 20 -15.80 -3.56 48.46
C ASN A 20 -14.58 -2.70 48.08
N ARG A 21 -13.41 -3.28 47.77
CA ARG A 21 -12.25 -2.50 47.28
C ARG A 21 -12.05 -2.52 45.76
N ARG A 22 -12.82 -3.31 45.03
CA ARG A 22 -12.74 -3.34 43.54
C ARG A 22 -13.84 -2.55 42.84
N ARG A 23 -14.95 -2.22 43.49
CA ARG A 23 -16.02 -1.43 42.87
C ARG A 23 -15.70 0.06 42.78
N GLY A 24 -15.07 0.67 43.78
CA GLY A 24 -14.66 2.08 43.76
C GLY A 24 -13.60 2.41 42.69
N ARG A 25 -12.80 1.40 42.26
CA ARG A 25 -11.74 1.61 41.25
C ARG A 25 -12.21 1.39 39.81
N LEU A 26 -13.41 0.86 39.60
CA LEU A 26 -14.05 0.72 38.27
C LEU A 26 -14.98 1.90 37.96
N GLU A 27 -15.62 2.48 38.96
CA GLU A 27 -16.45 3.68 38.81
C GLU A 27 -15.59 4.92 38.52
N ASP A 28 -14.44 5.09 39.19
CA ASP A 28 -13.47 6.16 38.91
C ASP A 28 -12.87 6.06 37.47
N LYS A 29 -12.68 4.84 36.91
CA LYS A 29 -12.18 4.68 35.56
C LYS A 29 -13.22 4.93 34.47
N THR A 30 -14.49 4.69 34.74
CA THR A 30 -15.60 4.95 33.83
C THR A 30 -15.99 6.43 33.80
N GLU A 31 -15.94 7.10 34.93
CA GLU A 31 -16.17 8.54 35.03
C GLU A 31 -15.06 9.37 34.37
N ASN A 32 -13.79 8.98 34.53
CA ASN A 32 -12.64 9.59 33.85
C ASN A 32 -12.62 9.30 32.33
N SER A 33 -13.14 8.15 31.87
CA SER A 33 -13.23 7.86 30.46
C SER A 33 -14.38 8.59 29.76
N ALA A 34 -15.48 8.83 30.47
CA ALA A 34 -16.60 9.63 29.97
C ALA A 34 -16.24 11.12 29.91
N LYS A 35 -15.52 11.63 30.93
CA LYS A 35 -15.01 13.00 30.94
C LYS A 35 -13.99 13.27 29.81
N LYS A 36 -13.07 12.33 29.56
CA LYS A 36 -12.13 12.42 28.41
C LYS A 36 -12.83 12.42 27.06
N ARG A 37 -13.91 11.66 26.88
CA ARG A 37 -14.68 11.66 25.61
C ARG A 37 -15.40 12.99 25.36
N THR A 38 -16.02 13.57 26.39
CA THR A 38 -16.65 14.90 26.27
C THR A 38 -15.64 16.01 26.05
N GLU A 39 -14.43 15.89 26.60
CA GLU A 39 -13.33 16.85 26.36
C GLU A 39 -12.76 16.74 24.94
N GLU A 40 -12.58 15.52 24.39
CA GLU A 40 -12.16 15.31 22.99
C GLU A 40 -13.22 15.77 21.97
N GLU A 41 -14.51 15.55 22.24
CA GLU A 41 -15.60 16.02 21.38
C GLU A 41 -15.72 17.55 21.41
N ALA A 42 -15.56 18.19 22.58
CA ALA A 42 -15.54 19.65 22.70
C ALA A 42 -14.32 20.27 22.01
N ARG A 43 -13.16 19.61 22.05
CA ARG A 43 -11.93 20.04 21.37
C ARG A 43 -12.05 19.92 19.86
N SER A 44 -12.58 18.80 19.36
CA SER A 44 -12.86 18.58 17.94
C SER A 44 -13.87 19.59 17.39
N TYR A 45 -14.89 19.95 18.18
CA TYR A 45 -15.88 20.97 17.81
C TYR A 45 -15.27 22.38 17.78
N ALA A 46 -14.45 22.74 18.74
CA ALA A 46 -13.76 24.03 18.78
C ALA A 46 -12.73 24.18 17.64
N GLU A 47 -11.94 23.13 17.35
CA GLU A 47 -10.98 23.11 16.23
C GLU A 47 -11.68 23.19 14.87
N SER A 48 -12.84 22.54 14.69
CA SER A 48 -13.61 22.61 13.44
C SER A 48 -14.23 23.99 13.20
N HIS A 49 -14.67 24.70 14.24
CA HIS A 49 -15.18 26.07 14.12
C HIS A 49 -14.09 27.13 13.93
N PHE A 50 -12.92 26.95 14.54
CA PHE A 50 -11.78 27.85 14.36
C PHE A 50 -11.25 27.85 12.90
N LEU A 51 -11.26 26.67 12.24
CA LEU A 51 -10.86 26.52 10.84
C LEU A 51 -11.91 27.08 9.85
N GLN A 52 -13.17 27.28 10.26
CA GLN A 52 -14.20 27.91 9.43
C GLN A 52 -14.16 29.46 9.45
N GLU A 53 -13.62 30.07 10.50
CA GLU A 53 -13.50 31.53 10.61
C GLU A 53 -12.33 32.12 9.81
N GLU A 54 -11.28 31.36 9.54
CA GLU A 54 -10.17 31.82 8.66
C GLU A 54 -10.51 31.87 7.17
N GLN A 55 -11.67 31.29 6.77
CA GLN A 55 -12.11 31.28 5.36
C GLN A 55 -13.35 32.14 5.13
N GLY A 56 -13.21 33.46 5.33
CA GLY A 56 -14.28 34.43 5.12
C GLY A 56 -15.28 34.09 4.01
N ARG A 57 -16.53 33.79 4.39
CA ARG A 57 -17.71 33.87 3.53
C ARG A 57 -18.93 34.28 4.34
N ASP A 58 -19.47 35.42 3.94
CA ASP A 58 -20.81 35.88 4.29
C ASP A 58 -21.86 34.83 3.94
N ASN A 59 -22.63 34.38 4.95
CA ASN A 59 -24.08 34.17 4.78
C ASN A 59 -24.78 34.07 6.14
N GLU A 60 -25.87 34.76 6.26
CA GLU A 60 -26.67 35.05 7.43
C GLU A 60 -27.31 33.80 8.06
N LYS A 61 -27.34 33.86 9.42
CA LYS A 61 -28.13 33.07 10.37
C LYS A 61 -27.55 31.73 10.76
N ASN A 62 -26.66 31.77 11.75
CA ASN A 62 -26.74 30.96 12.98
C ASN A 62 -25.67 31.41 13.98
N ASP A 63 -26.02 31.44 15.27
CA ASP A 63 -25.26 31.77 16.47
C ASP A 63 -23.74 31.98 16.28
N GLN A 64 -23.35 33.23 16.03
CA GLN A 64 -21.94 33.65 16.03
C GLN A 64 -21.46 33.74 17.47
N LEU A 65 -20.43 32.95 17.80
CA LEU A 65 -19.64 33.16 19.02
C LEU A 65 -19.15 34.61 19.03
N THR A 66 -19.51 35.34 20.07
CA THR A 66 -19.07 36.73 20.22
C THR A 66 -17.58 36.77 20.56
N LYS A 67 -16.93 37.94 20.29
CA LYS A 67 -15.53 38.16 20.74
C LYS A 67 -15.34 37.88 22.25
N GLU A 68 -16.39 38.04 23.05
CA GLU A 68 -16.40 37.71 24.47
C GLU A 68 -16.35 36.20 24.74
N ASP A 69 -17.01 35.40 23.90
CA ASP A 69 -16.99 33.93 24.01
C ASP A 69 -15.62 33.35 23.65
N ILE A 70 -14.99 33.89 22.62
CA ILE A 70 -13.62 33.54 22.22
C ILE A 70 -12.63 33.90 23.35
N LEU A 71 -12.80 35.06 23.98
CA LEU A 71 -11.95 35.47 25.12
C LEU A 71 -12.13 34.55 26.32
N LYS A 72 -13.38 34.11 26.60
CA LYS A 72 -13.68 33.15 27.68
C LYS A 72 -13.06 31.77 27.41
N ILE A 73 -13.17 31.28 26.19
CA ILE A 73 -12.56 30.00 25.77
C ILE A 73 -11.03 30.05 25.94
N ARG A 74 -10.40 31.16 25.55
CA ARG A 74 -8.96 31.35 25.73
C ARG A 74 -8.53 31.38 27.20
N GLN A 75 -9.33 32.02 28.07
CA GLN A 75 -9.07 32.04 29.52
C GLN A 75 -9.23 30.66 30.14
N ILE A 76 -10.19 29.85 29.68
CA ILE A 76 -10.37 28.47 30.12
C ILE A 76 -9.17 27.61 29.74
N LEU A 77 -8.71 27.70 28.48
CA LEU A 77 -7.54 26.95 28.00
C LEU A 77 -6.24 27.32 28.73
N GLU A 78 -6.04 28.61 29.01
CA GLU A 78 -4.89 29.09 29.82
C GLU A 78 -4.97 28.65 31.31
N ALA A 79 -6.17 28.50 31.84
CA ALA A 79 -6.39 27.99 33.21
C ALA A 79 -6.10 26.48 33.28
N GLU A 80 -6.57 25.71 32.29
CA GLU A 80 -6.31 24.26 32.19
C GLU A 80 -4.83 23.95 32.01
N GLU A 81 -4.12 24.75 31.21
CA GLU A 81 -2.67 24.59 31.03
C GLU A 81 -1.89 24.87 32.31
N LYS A 82 -2.36 25.82 33.14
CA LYS A 82 -1.81 26.09 34.46
C LYS A 82 -2.09 24.98 35.47
N GLU A 83 -3.31 24.44 35.45
CA GLU A 83 -3.68 23.30 36.31
C GLU A 83 -2.85 22.06 35.97
N LYS A 84 -2.68 21.78 34.66
CA LYS A 84 -1.86 20.65 34.19
C LYS A 84 -0.40 20.78 34.63
N LYS A 85 0.19 21.99 34.50
CA LYS A 85 1.54 22.27 35.00
C LYS A 85 1.65 22.13 36.52
N GLN A 86 0.62 22.51 37.28
CA GLN A 86 0.60 22.30 38.74
C GLN A 86 0.47 20.81 39.12
N GLN A 87 -0.29 20.02 38.38
CA GLN A 87 -0.38 18.58 38.59
C GLN A 87 0.95 17.87 38.31
N GLU A 88 1.63 18.23 37.19
CA GLU A 88 2.95 17.68 36.87
C GLU A 88 4.02 18.03 37.91
N LEU A 89 3.96 19.22 38.51
CA LEU A 89 4.83 19.64 39.61
C LEU A 89 4.51 18.88 40.91
N GLN A 90 3.22 18.65 41.24
CA GLN A 90 2.82 17.86 42.38
C GLN A 90 3.23 16.39 42.27
N GLU A 91 3.09 15.78 41.07
CA GLU A 91 3.56 14.40 40.83
C GLU A 91 5.09 14.29 40.97
N GLN A 92 5.83 15.32 40.56
CA GLN A 92 7.29 15.38 40.75
C GLN A 92 7.69 15.47 42.22
N ASP A 93 7.01 16.30 42.98
CA ASP A 93 7.25 16.46 44.44
C ASP A 93 6.86 15.20 45.23
N GLU A 94 5.77 14.53 44.84
CA GLU A 94 5.33 13.26 45.45
C GLU A 94 6.33 12.13 45.16
N PHE A 95 6.87 12.07 43.93
CA PHE A 95 7.92 11.11 43.53
C PHE A 95 9.23 11.35 44.30
N LEU A 96 9.63 12.62 44.50
CA LEU A 96 10.82 12.96 45.31
C LEU A 96 10.64 12.61 46.79
N SER A 97 9.46 12.87 47.34
CA SER A 97 9.16 12.55 48.75
C SER A 97 9.11 11.02 49.03
N ASP A 98 8.58 10.23 48.05
CA ASP A 98 8.55 8.75 48.15
C ASP A 98 9.97 8.14 48.04
N THR A 99 10.86 8.75 47.22
CA THR A 99 12.26 8.37 47.12
C THR A 99 13.05 8.69 48.39
N GLU A 100 12.79 9.82 49.08
CA GLU A 100 13.40 10.16 50.37
C GLU A 100 12.91 9.25 51.48
N GLN A 101 11.61 8.96 51.55
CA GLN A 101 11.06 8.02 52.53
C GLN A 101 11.60 6.60 52.37
N ARG A 102 11.81 6.13 51.11
CA ARG A 102 12.43 4.84 50.82
C ARG A 102 13.91 4.81 51.22
N SER A 103 14.63 5.92 51.09
CA SER A 103 16.03 6.04 51.51
C SER A 103 16.15 6.03 53.03
N GLU A 104 15.28 6.74 53.74
CA GLU A 104 15.22 6.73 55.20
C GLU A 104 14.79 5.38 55.77
N LYS A 105 13.82 4.70 55.15
CA LYS A 105 13.40 3.35 55.52
C LYS A 105 14.54 2.32 55.35
N ARG A 106 15.37 2.45 54.29
CA ARG A 106 16.58 1.65 54.10
C ARG A 106 17.65 1.94 55.18
N LYS A 107 17.87 3.20 55.54
CA LYS A 107 18.77 3.60 56.63
C LYS A 107 18.33 3.01 57.99
N ARG A 108 17.02 3.06 58.31
CA ARG A 108 16.45 2.47 59.54
C ARG A 108 16.56 0.94 59.56
N ILE A 109 16.41 0.25 58.43
CA ILE A 109 16.56 -1.21 58.36
C ILE A 109 18.04 -1.61 58.55
N LEU A 110 18.96 -0.86 57.94
CA LEU A 110 20.38 -1.08 58.14
C LEU A 110 20.82 -0.84 59.59
N TRP A 111 20.30 0.22 60.22
CA TRP A 111 20.58 0.55 61.62
C TRP A 111 20.00 -0.51 62.61
N LYS A 112 18.80 -1.05 62.29
CA LYS A 112 18.20 -2.14 63.09
C LYS A 112 18.97 -3.45 62.98
N LYS A 113 19.50 -3.81 61.77
CA LYS A 113 20.36 -4.97 61.59
C LYS A 113 21.74 -4.85 62.27
N GLN A 114 22.22 -3.62 62.47
CA GLN A 114 23.45 -3.36 63.21
C GLN A 114 23.28 -3.48 64.71
N LYS A 115 22.04 -3.25 65.22
CA LYS A 115 21.70 -3.30 66.66
C LYS A 115 21.36 -4.73 67.16
N GLU A 116 21.02 -5.65 66.24
CA GLU A 116 20.72 -7.06 66.59
C GLU A 116 21.94 -7.97 66.67
N ASN A 117 23.16 -7.49 66.28
CA ASN A 117 24.38 -8.26 66.28
C ASN A 117 25.45 -7.76 67.25
N GLY A 118 25.09 -7.18 68.39
CA GLY A 118 26.12 -6.72 69.33
C GLY A 118 25.61 -6.66 70.77
N ASN A 119 25.85 -7.71 71.51
CA ASN A 119 26.02 -7.62 72.96
C ASN A 119 27.51 -7.57 73.26
N GLU A 120 27.92 -6.55 73.95
CA GLU A 120 28.75 -6.52 75.16
C GLU A 120 29.46 -5.18 75.26
N GLU A 121 29.38 -4.64 76.52
CA GLU A 121 29.99 -3.41 76.96
C GLU A 121 31.50 -3.50 76.98
N GLU A 122 32.16 -2.37 76.66
CA GLU A 122 33.29 -1.89 77.46
C GLU A 122 33.61 -0.44 77.18
N VAL A 123 33.73 0.32 78.25
CA VAL A 123 34.18 1.72 78.33
C VAL A 123 35.66 1.77 78.06
N ILE A 124 36.12 2.56 77.09
CA ILE A 124 37.54 3.02 77.06
C ILE A 124 37.66 4.31 76.19
N GLU A 125 38.20 5.29 76.83
CA GLU A 125 39.04 6.43 76.48
C GLU A 125 39.28 6.80 75.02
N GLU A 126 39.18 8.12 74.78
CA GLU A 126 39.65 8.85 73.60
C GLU A 126 41.10 8.51 73.28
N GLU A 127 41.34 7.78 72.20
CA GLU A 127 42.62 7.76 71.53
C GLU A 127 42.48 8.07 70.04
N THR A 128 43.30 9.01 69.60
CA THR A 128 43.48 9.54 68.28
C THR A 128 43.49 8.45 67.19
N SER A 129 42.54 8.48 66.31
CA SER A 129 42.40 7.55 65.17
C SER A 129 43.55 7.62 64.18
N LYS A 130 44.37 6.61 64.15
CA LYS A 130 45.19 6.30 62.96
C LYS A 130 44.29 5.83 61.82
N PRO A 131 44.61 6.12 60.55
CA PRO A 131 43.81 5.63 59.41
C PRO A 131 43.85 4.10 59.39
N VAL A 132 42.68 3.47 59.40
CA VAL A 132 42.57 1.99 59.18
C VAL A 132 43.02 1.69 57.78
N GLU A 133 44.18 1.05 57.67
CA GLU A 133 44.73 0.47 56.45
C GLU A 133 43.80 -0.68 56.04
N LYS A 134 42.93 -0.42 55.03
CA LYS A 134 42.02 -1.43 54.47
C LYS A 134 42.85 -2.55 53.84
N ASP A 135 42.59 -3.81 54.22
CA ASP A 135 43.27 -5.00 53.66
C ASP A 135 43.31 -4.92 52.14
N PRO A 136 44.50 -5.00 51.52
CA PRO A 136 44.65 -4.96 50.03
C PRO A 136 43.84 -6.01 49.31
N ARG A 137 43.40 -7.10 49.98
CA ARG A 137 42.58 -8.18 49.42
C ARG A 137 41.12 -7.76 49.24
N ASP A 138 40.57 -6.94 50.13
CA ASP A 138 39.20 -6.42 50.02
C ASP A 138 39.10 -5.37 48.91
N GLN A 139 40.11 -4.53 48.75
CA GLN A 139 40.16 -3.57 47.63
C GLN A 139 40.29 -4.26 46.29
N ALA A 140 41.04 -5.35 46.20
CA ALA A 140 41.18 -6.15 44.97
C ALA A 140 39.84 -6.83 44.58
N GLY A 141 39.04 -7.26 45.56
CA GLY A 141 37.72 -7.85 45.36
C GLY A 141 36.70 -6.84 44.84
N ILE A 142 36.67 -5.65 45.44
CA ILE A 142 35.78 -4.54 45.03
C ILE A 142 36.16 -4.06 43.63
N ASN A 143 37.42 -3.86 43.34
CA ASN A 143 37.91 -3.45 42.03
C ASN A 143 37.54 -4.47 40.94
N ARG A 144 37.58 -5.79 41.24
CA ARG A 144 37.19 -6.85 40.32
C ARG A 144 35.67 -6.83 40.00
N GLN A 145 34.83 -6.50 40.97
CA GLN A 145 33.40 -6.35 40.77
C GLN A 145 33.07 -5.10 39.96
N ILE A 146 33.72 -3.97 40.28
CA ILE A 146 33.59 -2.72 39.51
C ILE A 146 34.03 -2.95 38.05
N LEU A 147 35.13 -3.67 37.84
CA LEU A 147 35.64 -3.99 36.49
C LEU A 147 34.66 -4.86 35.70
N LYS A 148 33.99 -5.84 36.34
CA LYS A 148 32.94 -6.66 35.69
C LYS A 148 31.74 -5.81 35.25
N VAL A 149 31.31 -4.90 36.12
CA VAL A 149 30.23 -3.96 35.81
C VAL A 149 30.64 -3.00 34.70
N ALA A 150 31.86 -2.48 34.72
CA ALA A 150 32.40 -1.64 33.67
C ALA A 150 32.46 -2.35 32.32
N TYR A 151 32.91 -3.62 32.27
CA TYR A 151 32.86 -4.42 31.04
C TYR A 151 31.44 -4.72 30.55
N LEU A 152 30.49 -4.94 31.47
CA LEU A 152 29.08 -5.10 31.12
C LEU A 152 28.56 -3.84 30.41
N PHE A 153 28.82 -2.66 30.98
CA PHE A 153 28.42 -1.38 30.37
C PHE A 153 29.16 -1.11 29.06
N ALA A 154 30.45 -1.40 28.98
CA ALA A 154 31.23 -1.29 27.74
C ALA A 154 30.65 -2.21 26.64
N GLY A 155 30.30 -3.45 26.99
CA GLY A 155 29.60 -4.37 26.07
C GLY A 155 28.24 -3.85 25.59
N LEU A 156 27.43 -3.31 26.52
CA LEU A 156 26.16 -2.69 26.19
C LEU A 156 26.32 -1.47 25.24
N PHE A 157 27.35 -0.63 25.50
CA PHE A 157 27.68 0.50 24.61
C PHE A 157 28.12 0.04 23.22
N LEU A 158 28.91 -1.02 23.12
CA LEU A 158 29.31 -1.58 21.82
C LEU A 158 28.13 -2.14 21.04
N VAL A 159 27.19 -2.83 21.72
CA VAL A 159 25.94 -3.31 21.10
C VAL A 159 25.09 -2.11 20.62
N LEU A 160 24.96 -1.06 21.44
CA LEU A 160 24.23 0.15 21.08
C LEU A 160 24.87 0.86 19.87
N MET A 161 26.20 1.00 19.86
CA MET A 161 26.91 1.59 18.71
C MET A 161 26.73 0.74 17.44
N GLY A 162 26.80 -0.59 17.56
CA GLY A 162 26.54 -1.51 16.46
C GLY A 162 25.10 -1.38 15.94
N TYR A 163 24.13 -1.28 16.85
CA TYR A 163 22.73 -1.06 16.48
C TYR A 163 22.52 0.30 15.81
N ILE A 164 23.12 1.38 16.32
CA ILE A 164 23.05 2.71 15.70
C ILE A 164 23.70 2.67 14.29
N GLY A 165 24.84 2.01 14.14
CA GLY A 165 25.49 1.83 12.84
C GLY A 165 24.61 1.06 11.86
N TYR A 166 23.99 -0.01 12.29
CA TYR A 166 23.02 -0.77 11.51
C TYR A 166 21.79 0.10 11.16
N PHE A 167 21.21 0.78 12.14
CA PHE A 167 20.06 1.66 11.96
C PHE A 167 20.33 2.78 10.94
N VAL A 168 21.49 3.46 11.07
CA VAL A 168 21.90 4.51 10.14
C VAL A 168 22.15 3.97 8.73
N GLY A 169 22.75 2.78 8.62
CA GLY A 169 23.09 2.16 7.33
C GLY A 169 21.90 1.51 6.61
N ALA A 170 21.00 0.86 7.35
CA ALA A 170 19.93 0.04 6.79
C ALA A 170 18.55 0.70 6.84
N ASP A 171 18.16 1.26 8.01
CA ASP A 171 16.77 1.67 8.25
C ASP A 171 16.53 3.19 8.16
N SER A 172 17.56 4.02 8.39
CA SER A 172 17.38 5.48 8.43
C SER A 172 16.82 6.05 7.13
N LYS A 173 17.24 5.51 5.97
CA LYS A 173 16.70 5.93 4.67
C LYS A 173 15.22 5.66 4.55
N ASN A 174 14.76 4.49 4.97
CA ASN A 174 13.34 4.13 4.91
C ASN A 174 12.47 5.03 5.80
N ILE A 175 13.01 5.44 6.97
CA ILE A 175 12.31 6.32 7.90
C ILE A 175 12.30 7.76 7.40
N ILE A 176 13.44 8.25 6.90
CA ILE A 176 13.55 9.62 6.39
C ILE A 176 12.70 9.81 5.14
N THR A 177 12.67 8.83 4.24
CA THR A 177 11.90 8.88 2.98
C THR A 177 10.44 8.46 3.14
N ASN A 178 10.01 8.02 4.33
CA ASN A 178 8.63 7.62 4.57
C ASN A 178 7.70 8.83 4.39
N SER A 179 6.70 8.70 3.52
CA SER A 179 5.75 9.76 3.19
C SER A 179 4.92 10.26 4.40
N ARG A 180 4.85 9.48 5.48
CA ARG A 180 4.18 9.85 6.75
C ARG A 180 5.10 10.62 7.71
N ASN A 181 6.35 10.91 7.33
CA ASN A 181 7.27 11.65 8.18
C ASN A 181 6.99 13.16 8.10
N GLU A 182 6.28 13.69 9.08
CA GLU A 182 5.90 15.11 9.19
C GLU A 182 7.10 16.07 9.19
N ARG A 183 8.29 15.60 9.57
CA ARG A 183 9.51 16.42 9.50
C ARG A 183 9.86 16.86 8.07
N GLN A 184 9.36 16.15 7.05
CA GLN A 184 9.57 16.54 5.66
C GLN A 184 8.90 17.90 5.35
N GLU A 185 7.84 18.28 6.05
CA GLU A 185 7.18 19.58 5.87
C GLU A 185 8.05 20.75 6.35
N LEU A 186 8.99 20.52 7.25
CA LEU A 186 9.96 21.53 7.63
C LEU A 186 10.88 21.92 6.46
N PHE A 187 11.17 20.99 5.55
CA PHE A 187 11.95 21.26 4.34
C PHE A 187 11.19 22.15 3.34
N ALA A 188 9.87 22.08 3.30
CA ALA A 188 9.05 22.94 2.45
C ALA A 188 9.17 24.43 2.78
N LYS A 189 9.65 24.78 3.99
CA LYS A 189 9.92 26.16 4.37
C LYS A 189 11.17 26.74 3.72
N SER A 190 12.12 25.90 3.32
CA SER A 190 13.44 26.28 2.77
C SER A 190 13.68 25.81 1.34
N VAL A 191 12.78 24.99 0.79
CA VAL A 191 12.92 24.40 -0.55
C VAL A 191 11.63 24.58 -1.33
N ILE A 192 11.71 25.14 -2.53
CA ILE A 192 10.63 25.14 -3.51
C ILE A 192 10.50 23.71 -4.04
N ARG A 193 9.29 23.15 -3.98
CA ARG A 193 9.04 21.77 -4.38
C ARG A 193 9.43 21.51 -5.84
N GLY A 194 10.26 20.49 -6.08
CA GLY A 194 10.80 20.13 -7.39
C GLY A 194 9.77 19.58 -8.37
N ASN A 195 10.19 19.36 -9.62
CA ASN A 195 9.31 18.90 -10.69
C ASN A 195 9.10 17.37 -10.66
N ILE A 196 8.01 16.95 -11.29
CA ILE A 196 7.79 15.56 -11.73
C ILE A 196 7.67 15.59 -13.24
N GLU A 197 8.44 14.75 -13.93
CA GLU A 197 8.53 14.74 -15.39
C GLU A 197 8.41 13.31 -15.95
N THR A 198 8.00 13.19 -17.21
CA THR A 198 8.06 11.92 -17.94
C THR A 198 9.48 11.58 -18.36
N SER A 199 9.71 10.35 -18.84
CA SER A 199 11.01 9.90 -19.36
C SER A 199 11.44 10.67 -20.63
N ASP A 200 10.49 11.28 -21.32
CA ASP A 200 10.69 12.08 -22.55
C ASP A 200 10.56 13.60 -22.29
N GLY A 201 10.60 14.02 -21.01
CA GLY A 201 10.77 15.42 -20.58
C GLY A 201 9.49 16.25 -20.49
N GLU A 202 8.31 15.66 -20.57
CA GLU A 202 7.06 16.37 -20.35
C GLU A 202 6.86 16.65 -18.85
N VAL A 203 6.59 17.90 -18.50
CA VAL A 203 6.38 18.31 -17.11
C VAL A 203 4.98 17.92 -16.65
N LEU A 204 4.91 17.07 -15.61
CA LEU A 204 3.68 16.56 -15.01
C LEU A 204 3.23 17.36 -13.79
N ALA A 205 4.19 17.84 -13.01
CA ALA A 205 3.94 18.72 -11.87
C ALA A 205 5.11 19.68 -11.67
N LYS A 206 4.82 20.95 -11.45
CA LYS A 206 5.81 22.00 -11.14
C LYS A 206 5.27 22.95 -10.08
N THR A 207 6.17 23.71 -9.44
CA THR A 207 5.78 24.79 -8.53
C THR A 207 6.03 26.12 -9.19
N GLU A 208 5.00 26.95 -9.32
CA GLU A 208 5.08 28.32 -9.77
C GLU A 208 5.16 29.23 -8.55
N VAL A 209 6.07 30.19 -8.59
CA VAL A 209 6.26 31.19 -7.53
C VAL A 209 5.82 32.55 -8.07
N ALA A 210 4.81 33.14 -7.44
CA ALA A 210 4.34 34.47 -7.78
C ALA A 210 5.30 35.57 -7.30
N GLU A 211 5.12 36.81 -7.76
CA GLU A 211 5.95 37.95 -7.39
C GLU A 211 5.92 38.24 -5.88
N ASP A 212 4.85 37.93 -5.20
CA ASP A 212 4.69 38.04 -3.74
C ASP A 212 5.34 36.92 -2.94
N GLY A 213 5.96 35.93 -3.63
CA GLY A 213 6.57 34.76 -3.04
C GLY A 213 5.59 33.59 -2.76
N THR A 214 4.31 33.73 -3.14
CA THR A 214 3.32 32.68 -2.99
C THR A 214 3.63 31.52 -3.93
N GLU A 215 3.69 30.30 -3.40
CA GLU A 215 3.95 29.08 -4.15
C GLU A 215 2.63 28.37 -4.51
N LYS A 216 2.48 28.03 -5.80
CA LYS A 216 1.34 27.26 -6.30
C LYS A 216 1.83 26.01 -7.01
N ARG A 217 1.36 24.82 -6.57
CA ARG A 217 1.59 23.58 -7.28
C ARG A 217 0.67 23.50 -8.50
N VAL A 218 1.25 23.27 -9.67
CA VAL A 218 0.54 23.22 -10.95
C VAL A 218 0.81 21.89 -11.65
N TYR A 219 -0.24 21.31 -12.21
CA TYR A 219 -0.23 20.05 -12.96
C TYR A 219 -0.60 20.34 -14.42
N PRO A 220 0.39 20.63 -15.29
CA PRO A 220 0.13 21.10 -16.66
C PRO A 220 -0.72 20.13 -17.49
N GLN A 221 -0.56 18.83 -17.25
CA GLN A 221 -1.29 17.78 -17.97
C GLN A 221 -2.65 17.41 -17.33
N GLY A 222 -3.02 18.08 -16.25
CA GLY A 222 -4.33 17.95 -15.59
C GLY A 222 -4.70 16.48 -15.30
N ARG A 223 -5.82 16.07 -15.87
CA ARG A 223 -6.47 14.78 -15.59
C ARG A 223 -5.67 13.56 -16.06
N GLN A 224 -4.87 13.69 -17.14
CA GLN A 224 -4.25 12.56 -17.85
C GLN A 224 -3.32 11.74 -16.97
N TYR A 225 -2.66 12.35 -15.99
CA TYR A 225 -1.71 11.70 -15.08
C TYR A 225 -2.16 11.72 -13.61
N ALA A 226 -3.39 12.17 -13.34
CA ALA A 226 -3.87 12.44 -11.99
C ALA A 226 -3.67 11.29 -11.00
N HIS A 227 -3.97 10.04 -11.41
CA HIS A 227 -3.85 8.88 -10.53
C HIS A 227 -2.41 8.43 -10.28
N VAL A 228 -1.47 8.75 -11.17
CA VAL A 228 -0.05 8.41 -11.00
C VAL A 228 0.69 9.51 -10.26
N VAL A 229 0.58 10.75 -10.73
CA VAL A 229 1.22 11.91 -10.10
C VAL A 229 0.59 12.19 -8.74
N GLY A 230 -0.73 12.14 -8.67
CA GLY A 230 -1.47 12.41 -7.43
C GLY A 230 -1.66 13.90 -7.19
N TYR A 231 -1.70 14.28 -5.91
CA TYR A 231 -1.98 15.64 -5.44
C TYR A 231 -1.29 15.91 -4.09
N THR A 232 -1.21 17.19 -3.71
CA THR A 232 -0.58 17.66 -2.46
C THR A 232 -1.57 18.24 -1.45
N ILE A 233 -2.85 18.37 -1.82
CA ILE A 233 -3.94 18.94 -0.99
C ILE A 233 -4.72 17.82 -0.28
N LYS A 234 -5.39 18.13 0.85
CA LYS A 234 -6.18 17.15 1.63
C LYS A 234 -5.41 15.85 1.95
N GLY A 235 -4.14 15.98 2.26
CA GLY A 235 -3.15 14.91 2.30
C GLY A 235 -2.31 14.87 1.03
N LYS A 236 -1.47 13.83 0.88
CA LYS A 236 -0.65 13.63 -0.32
C LYS A 236 -0.93 12.25 -0.88
N TYR A 237 -1.00 12.13 -2.20
CA TYR A 237 -1.24 10.85 -2.89
C TYR A 237 -0.31 10.70 -4.10
N GLY A 238 -0.18 9.47 -4.61
CA GLY A 238 0.59 9.17 -5.82
C GLY A 238 2.10 9.45 -5.66
N LEU A 239 2.75 9.86 -6.74
CA LEU A 239 4.16 10.23 -6.75
C LEU A 239 4.46 11.46 -5.89
N GLU A 240 3.52 12.39 -5.77
CA GLU A 240 3.62 13.54 -4.87
C GLU A 240 3.85 13.10 -3.41
N SER A 241 3.22 12.02 -3.00
CA SER A 241 3.43 11.42 -1.67
C SER A 241 4.68 10.55 -1.63
N ALA A 242 4.81 9.61 -2.58
CA ALA A 242 5.89 8.63 -2.59
C ALA A 242 7.29 9.25 -2.75
N GLN A 243 7.38 10.37 -3.47
CA GLN A 243 8.64 11.09 -3.74
C GLN A 243 8.76 12.41 -2.96
N ASN A 244 7.91 12.62 -1.94
CA ASN A 244 7.87 13.86 -1.18
C ASN A 244 9.25 14.30 -0.66
N TYR A 245 10.05 13.35 -0.17
CA TYR A 245 11.41 13.63 0.30
C TYR A 245 12.31 14.18 -0.82
N ASN A 246 12.34 13.52 -1.98
CA ASN A 246 13.18 13.95 -3.11
C ASN A 246 12.74 15.33 -3.64
N LEU A 247 11.43 15.53 -3.78
CA LEU A 247 10.85 16.80 -4.23
C LEU A 247 11.12 17.98 -3.28
N LEU A 248 11.38 17.72 -2.00
CA LEU A 248 11.69 18.72 -0.96
C LEU A 248 13.18 18.71 -0.55
N THR A 249 14.04 17.99 -1.26
CA THR A 249 15.48 17.96 -1.04
C THR A 249 16.17 18.65 -2.22
N SER A 250 17.13 19.50 -1.95
CA SER A 250 17.96 20.12 -2.98
C SER A 250 19.35 19.49 -2.96
N ASN A 251 19.69 18.76 -4.01
CA ASN A 251 21.04 18.24 -4.25
C ASN A 251 21.86 19.17 -5.17
N ALA A 252 21.57 20.47 -5.14
CA ALA A 252 22.40 21.49 -5.74
C ALA A 252 23.83 21.45 -5.19
N ASN A 253 24.79 21.96 -5.95
CA ASN A 253 26.16 22.06 -5.46
C ASN A 253 26.27 22.99 -4.23
N PHE A 254 27.34 22.80 -3.43
CA PHE A 254 27.52 23.53 -2.17
C PHE A 254 27.49 25.05 -2.37
N PHE A 255 28.12 25.58 -3.43
CA PHE A 255 28.21 27.01 -3.70
C PHE A 255 26.86 27.63 -4.07
N GLU A 256 26.02 26.93 -4.80
CA GLU A 256 24.65 27.33 -5.11
C GLU A 256 23.79 27.41 -3.86
N ARG A 257 23.83 26.36 -3.01
CA ARG A 257 23.11 26.39 -1.74
C ARG A 257 23.55 27.55 -0.84
N LEU A 258 24.84 27.79 -0.77
CA LEU A 258 25.38 28.91 -0.02
C LEU A 258 24.91 30.25 -0.59
N TYR A 259 24.90 30.40 -1.92
CA TYR A 259 24.42 31.61 -2.60
C TYR A 259 22.95 31.91 -2.28
N HIS A 260 22.07 30.92 -2.41
CA HIS A 260 20.64 31.04 -2.04
C HIS A 260 20.45 31.33 -0.54
N THR A 261 21.24 30.68 0.33
CA THR A 261 21.19 30.92 1.77
C THR A 261 21.58 32.35 2.12
N LEU A 262 22.64 32.91 1.47
CA LEU A 262 23.07 34.27 1.71
C LEU A 262 22.06 35.33 1.23
N ARG A 263 21.24 34.99 0.24
CA ARG A 263 20.15 35.84 -0.28
C ARG A 263 18.82 35.65 0.43
N ASN A 264 18.75 34.72 1.37
CA ASN A 264 17.50 34.29 2.01
C ASN A 264 16.44 33.83 1.00
N GLU A 265 16.89 33.20 -0.11
CA GLU A 265 16.08 32.62 -1.15
C GLU A 265 15.93 31.12 -0.89
N LYS A 266 14.75 30.53 -1.23
CA LYS A 266 14.56 29.09 -1.16
C LYS A 266 15.37 28.38 -2.26
N SER A 267 15.96 27.24 -1.93
CA SER A 267 16.58 26.36 -2.93
C SER A 267 15.52 25.61 -3.73
N GLN A 268 15.80 25.28 -4.99
CA GLN A 268 14.93 24.41 -5.80
C GLN A 268 15.11 22.94 -5.41
N GLY A 269 14.03 22.22 -5.22
CA GLY A 269 14.02 20.77 -4.96
C GLY A 269 14.38 19.96 -6.20
N ASP A 270 14.74 18.70 -5.98
CA ASP A 270 15.13 17.78 -7.05
C ASP A 270 13.93 17.41 -7.94
N THR A 271 14.23 17.14 -9.20
CA THR A 271 13.28 16.67 -10.21
C THR A 271 13.16 15.15 -10.15
N VAL A 272 11.94 14.65 -10.14
CA VAL A 272 11.62 13.21 -10.25
C VAL A 272 11.28 12.90 -11.70
N VAL A 273 12.19 12.23 -12.41
CA VAL A 273 11.93 11.72 -13.75
C VAL A 273 11.31 10.33 -13.65
N THR A 274 10.11 10.19 -14.22
CA THR A 274 9.36 8.93 -14.19
C THR A 274 9.74 8.01 -15.36
N THR A 275 9.26 6.77 -15.31
CA THR A 275 9.37 5.82 -16.45
C THR A 275 8.27 6.04 -17.48
N LEU A 276 7.30 6.91 -17.21
CA LEU A 276 6.17 7.16 -18.10
C LEU A 276 6.63 7.78 -19.43
N ASN A 277 6.01 7.34 -20.51
CA ASN A 277 6.17 7.90 -21.84
C ASN A 277 4.91 8.69 -22.21
N SER A 278 5.06 9.95 -22.59
CA SER A 278 3.94 10.87 -22.82
C SER A 278 3.01 10.39 -23.94
N ARG A 279 3.56 9.88 -25.02
CA ARG A 279 2.80 9.37 -26.17
C ARG A 279 1.98 8.13 -25.81
N LEU A 280 2.57 7.18 -25.07
CA LEU A 280 1.86 5.98 -24.63
C LEU A 280 0.78 6.30 -23.61
N GLN A 281 1.06 7.20 -22.66
CA GLN A 281 0.08 7.65 -21.68
C GLN A 281 -1.12 8.29 -22.39
N LYS A 282 -0.87 9.18 -23.37
CA LYS A 282 -1.92 9.82 -24.15
C LYS A 282 -2.72 8.79 -24.96
N ALA A 283 -2.05 7.86 -25.62
CA ALA A 283 -2.71 6.82 -26.42
C ALA A 283 -3.62 5.93 -25.52
N ALA A 284 -3.14 5.54 -24.34
CA ALA A 284 -3.89 4.76 -23.38
C ALA A 284 -5.10 5.56 -22.84
N TYR A 285 -4.90 6.85 -22.54
CA TYR A 285 -5.96 7.74 -22.06
C TYR A 285 -7.08 7.93 -23.09
N ASP A 286 -6.70 8.21 -24.33
CA ASP A 286 -7.64 8.37 -25.45
C ASP A 286 -8.31 7.03 -25.81
N ALA A 287 -7.63 5.90 -25.63
CA ALA A 287 -8.19 4.59 -25.92
C ALA A 287 -9.31 4.19 -24.94
N ILE A 288 -9.18 4.53 -23.67
CA ILE A 288 -10.26 4.35 -22.67
C ILE A 288 -11.39 5.35 -22.94
N GLY A 289 -11.06 6.61 -23.30
CA GLY A 289 -12.03 7.68 -23.53
C GLY A 289 -12.83 7.99 -22.27
N ASP A 290 -14.15 8.24 -22.41
CA ASP A 290 -15.01 8.59 -21.27
C ASP A 290 -15.57 7.39 -20.51
N ARG A 291 -15.15 6.17 -20.87
CA ARG A 291 -15.59 4.93 -20.21
C ARG A 291 -14.88 4.74 -18.87
N LYS A 292 -15.55 4.05 -17.94
CA LYS A 292 -14.91 3.59 -16.72
C LYS A 292 -13.94 2.44 -17.07
N GLY A 293 -12.72 2.52 -16.56
CA GLY A 293 -11.73 1.47 -16.83
C GLY A 293 -10.30 1.89 -16.53
N ALA A 294 -9.37 1.05 -16.93
CA ALA A 294 -7.94 1.28 -16.75
C ALA A 294 -7.12 0.66 -17.89
N ALA A 295 -5.97 1.27 -18.15
CA ALA A 295 -4.93 0.70 -18.97
C ALA A 295 -3.57 0.82 -18.29
N ILE A 296 -2.75 -0.21 -18.39
CA ILE A 296 -1.39 -0.21 -17.88
C ILE A 296 -0.45 -0.85 -18.92
N VAL A 297 0.70 -0.20 -19.13
CA VAL A 297 1.73 -0.62 -20.06
C VAL A 297 3.02 -0.82 -19.31
N MET A 298 3.64 -1.97 -19.47
CA MET A 298 4.87 -2.35 -18.78
C MET A 298 5.91 -2.84 -19.78
N GLU A 299 7.18 -2.50 -19.57
CA GLU A 299 8.32 -3.07 -20.30
C GLU A 299 8.75 -4.37 -19.61
N PRO A 300 8.57 -5.55 -20.25
CA PRO A 300 8.80 -6.85 -19.59
C PRO A 300 10.23 -7.07 -19.13
N SER A 301 11.21 -6.59 -19.88
CA SER A 301 12.64 -6.82 -19.63
C SER A 301 13.21 -6.01 -18.46
N THR A 302 12.55 -4.90 -18.08
CA THR A 302 13.05 -3.98 -17.02
C THR A 302 12.10 -3.81 -15.87
N GLY A 303 10.79 -3.96 -16.11
CA GLY A 303 9.75 -3.64 -15.14
C GLY A 303 9.31 -2.17 -15.13
N LYS A 304 9.76 -1.35 -16.09
CA LYS A 304 9.29 0.03 -16.24
C LYS A 304 7.79 0.05 -16.53
N ILE A 305 7.05 0.87 -15.82
CA ILE A 305 5.68 1.21 -16.17
C ILE A 305 5.73 2.41 -17.11
N LEU A 306 5.36 2.18 -18.37
CA LEU A 306 5.44 3.17 -19.44
C LEU A 306 4.19 4.02 -19.55
N ALA A 307 3.02 3.48 -19.16
CA ALA A 307 1.77 4.22 -19.04
C ALA A 307 0.88 3.59 -17.97
N MET A 308 0.09 4.42 -17.30
CA MET A 308 -0.89 3.99 -16.31
C MET A 308 -2.06 4.95 -16.29
N VAL A 309 -3.22 4.50 -16.73
CA VAL A 309 -4.46 5.27 -16.85
C VAL A 309 -5.54 4.66 -15.99
N SER A 310 -6.31 5.52 -15.33
CA SER A 310 -7.54 5.15 -14.61
C SER A 310 -8.62 6.18 -14.92
N ARG A 311 -9.83 5.69 -15.26
CA ARG A 311 -11.02 6.50 -15.56
C ARG A 311 -12.24 5.92 -14.82
N PRO A 312 -13.16 6.88 -14.35
CA PRO A 312 -13.10 8.33 -14.40
C PRO A 312 -11.99 8.89 -13.52
N ASP A 313 -11.54 10.06 -13.88
CA ASP A 313 -10.45 10.78 -13.24
C ASP A 313 -10.90 12.08 -12.56
N PHE A 314 -9.94 12.83 -12.05
CA PHE A 314 -10.10 14.14 -11.44
C PHE A 314 -9.02 15.10 -11.95
N ASP A 315 -9.24 16.41 -11.82
CA ASP A 315 -8.21 17.40 -12.09
C ASP A 315 -7.49 17.77 -10.78
N PRO A 316 -6.17 17.49 -10.65
CA PRO A 316 -5.43 17.87 -9.44
C PRO A 316 -5.41 19.38 -9.19
N ASN A 317 -5.54 20.21 -10.23
CA ASN A 317 -5.53 21.66 -10.11
C ASN A 317 -6.80 22.21 -9.46
N THR A 318 -7.96 21.57 -9.67
CA THR A 318 -9.27 21.99 -9.12
C THR A 318 -9.76 21.08 -8.00
N LEU A 319 -8.98 20.06 -7.63
CA LEU A 319 -9.39 19.04 -6.68
C LEU A 319 -9.84 19.62 -5.32
N SER A 320 -9.26 20.75 -4.88
CA SER A 320 -9.68 21.41 -3.63
C SER A 320 -11.13 21.84 -3.68
N ASP A 321 -11.53 22.43 -4.79
CA ASP A 321 -12.87 22.97 -5.00
C ASP A 321 -13.86 21.83 -5.28
N ASP A 322 -13.41 20.81 -6.02
CA ASP A 322 -14.21 19.65 -6.41
C ASP A 322 -14.32 18.59 -5.30
N TRP A 323 -13.60 18.74 -4.17
CA TRP A 323 -13.47 17.71 -3.15
C TRP A 323 -14.80 17.21 -2.58
N ALA A 324 -15.71 18.15 -2.26
CA ALA A 324 -17.02 17.80 -1.72
C ALA A 324 -17.89 17.06 -2.74
N TYR A 325 -17.84 17.48 -4.02
CA TYR A 325 -18.55 16.83 -5.10
C TYR A 325 -18.04 15.42 -5.36
N ILE A 326 -16.72 15.24 -5.50
CA ILE A 326 -16.07 13.94 -5.78
C ILE A 326 -16.36 12.92 -4.68
N ASN A 327 -16.52 13.36 -3.43
CA ASN A 327 -16.82 12.49 -2.28
C ASN A 327 -18.33 12.45 -1.95
N SER A 328 -19.20 13.03 -2.76
CA SER A 328 -20.65 12.97 -2.57
C SER A 328 -21.21 11.57 -2.87
N GLU A 329 -22.38 11.27 -2.32
CA GLU A 329 -23.11 10.01 -2.61
C GLU A 329 -23.38 9.84 -4.12
N ALA A 330 -23.66 10.93 -4.85
CA ALA A 330 -23.89 10.91 -6.28
C ALA A 330 -22.67 10.45 -7.10
N GLU A 331 -21.47 10.71 -6.62
CA GLU A 331 -20.20 10.32 -7.27
C GLU A 331 -19.61 9.00 -6.71
N GLN A 332 -20.21 8.40 -5.69
CA GLN A 332 -19.68 7.20 -5.04
C GLN A 332 -19.47 6.03 -6.02
N GLU A 333 -20.40 5.82 -6.94
CA GLU A 333 -20.25 4.79 -7.99
C GLU A 333 -19.12 5.09 -8.97
N ASN A 334 -18.78 6.35 -9.18
CA ASN A 334 -17.71 6.75 -10.08
C ASN A 334 -16.33 6.52 -9.45
N SER A 335 -16.20 6.64 -8.12
CA SER A 335 -14.96 6.42 -7.40
C SER A 335 -13.76 7.08 -8.09
N ARG A 336 -13.86 8.40 -8.39
CA ARG A 336 -12.88 9.15 -9.20
C ARG A 336 -11.46 9.14 -8.62
N LEU A 337 -11.33 9.03 -7.30
CA LEU A 337 -10.02 8.98 -6.64
C LEU A 337 -9.39 7.58 -6.67
N LEU A 338 -10.15 6.54 -7.04
CA LEU A 338 -9.65 5.17 -7.12
C LEU A 338 -8.73 5.00 -8.34
N ASN A 339 -7.47 4.63 -8.12
CA ASN A 339 -6.62 4.18 -9.22
C ASN A 339 -7.01 2.75 -9.63
N ARG A 340 -7.89 2.63 -10.63
CA ARG A 340 -8.38 1.35 -11.14
C ARG A 340 -7.30 0.44 -11.67
N ALA A 341 -6.21 1.00 -12.17
CA ALA A 341 -5.09 0.21 -12.69
C ALA A 341 -4.39 -0.60 -11.61
N THR A 342 -4.30 -0.07 -10.38
CA THR A 342 -3.57 -0.69 -9.28
C THR A 342 -4.47 -1.16 -8.13
N GLN A 343 -5.60 -0.51 -7.89
CA GLN A 343 -6.46 -0.74 -6.74
C GLN A 343 -7.83 -1.32 -7.12
N GLY A 344 -8.24 -1.23 -8.39
CA GLY A 344 -9.45 -1.90 -8.88
C GLY A 344 -9.30 -3.41 -8.80
N LEU A 345 -10.31 -4.08 -8.26
CA LEU A 345 -10.38 -5.55 -8.16
C LEU A 345 -11.60 -6.03 -8.92
N TYR A 346 -11.39 -6.85 -9.91
CA TYR A 346 -12.42 -7.33 -10.83
C TYR A 346 -12.33 -8.83 -11.05
N PRO A 347 -13.43 -9.51 -11.37
CA PRO A 347 -13.35 -10.85 -11.93
C PRO A 347 -12.48 -10.81 -13.20
N PRO A 348 -11.45 -11.67 -13.32
CA PRO A 348 -10.54 -11.65 -14.46
C PRO A 348 -11.18 -12.18 -15.75
N GLY A 349 -12.28 -12.91 -15.65
CA GLY A 349 -12.90 -13.59 -16.78
C GLY A 349 -11.91 -14.47 -17.53
N SER A 350 -12.08 -14.60 -18.84
CA SER A 350 -11.24 -15.49 -19.64
C SER A 350 -9.76 -15.15 -19.69
N THR A 351 -9.29 -14.00 -19.16
CA THR A 351 -7.84 -13.78 -19.00
C THR A 351 -7.24 -14.73 -17.96
N TYR A 352 -8.05 -15.22 -17.00
CA TYR A 352 -7.64 -16.21 -16.02
C TYR A 352 -7.35 -17.60 -16.63
N LYS A 353 -7.86 -17.89 -17.83
CA LYS A 353 -7.58 -19.16 -18.52
C LYS A 353 -6.08 -19.35 -18.81
N ILE A 354 -5.28 -18.28 -18.82
CA ILE A 354 -3.80 -18.36 -18.83
C ILE A 354 -3.31 -19.18 -17.62
N ILE A 355 -3.86 -18.90 -16.44
CA ILE A 355 -3.46 -19.55 -15.18
C ILE A 355 -4.01 -20.99 -15.14
N THR A 356 -5.25 -21.17 -15.56
CA THR A 356 -5.87 -22.51 -15.66
C THR A 356 -5.08 -23.41 -16.63
N ALA A 357 -4.67 -22.86 -17.79
CA ALA A 357 -3.84 -23.57 -18.76
C ALA A 357 -2.48 -23.94 -18.19
N LEU A 358 -1.83 -23.02 -17.47
CA LEU A 358 -0.54 -23.26 -16.82
C LEU A 358 -0.61 -24.41 -15.82
N GLU A 359 -1.64 -24.43 -14.96
CA GLU A 359 -1.82 -25.53 -14.00
C GLU A 359 -2.10 -26.85 -14.73
N TYR A 360 -2.94 -26.81 -15.77
CA TYR A 360 -3.23 -28.00 -16.54
C TYR A 360 -1.99 -28.60 -17.18
N MET A 361 -1.11 -27.78 -17.76
CA MET A 361 0.17 -28.21 -18.32
C MET A 361 1.10 -28.81 -17.25
N ARG A 362 1.08 -28.26 -16.03
CA ARG A 362 1.89 -28.77 -14.89
C ARG A 362 1.41 -30.13 -14.40
N GLU A 363 0.11 -30.34 -14.37
CA GLU A 363 -0.46 -31.60 -13.88
C GLU A 363 -0.51 -32.71 -14.94
N ASN A 364 -0.50 -32.35 -16.23
CA ASN A 364 -0.73 -33.28 -17.34
C ASN A 364 0.39 -33.19 -18.37
N THR A 365 1.29 -34.17 -18.38
CA THR A 365 2.39 -34.24 -19.38
C THR A 365 1.89 -34.40 -20.82
N ASN A 366 0.68 -34.94 -21.00
CA ASN A 366 0.04 -35.18 -22.29
C ASN A 366 -1.04 -34.13 -22.59
N TYR A 367 -0.92 -32.89 -22.07
CA TYR A 367 -1.91 -31.84 -22.28
C TYR A 367 -2.20 -31.55 -23.78
N LYS A 368 -1.28 -31.86 -24.69
CA LYS A 368 -1.44 -31.71 -26.15
C LYS A 368 -2.43 -32.73 -26.74
N ASP A 369 -2.68 -33.84 -26.05
CA ASP A 369 -3.65 -34.85 -26.48
C ASP A 369 -5.08 -34.55 -25.99
N TYR A 370 -5.29 -33.36 -25.39
CA TYR A 370 -6.61 -32.95 -24.94
C TYR A 370 -7.53 -32.64 -26.10
N HIS A 371 -8.72 -33.19 -26.08
CA HIS A 371 -9.82 -32.92 -27.00
C HIS A 371 -11.12 -32.74 -26.24
N TYR A 372 -11.96 -31.84 -26.72
CA TYR A 372 -13.26 -31.56 -26.13
C TYR A 372 -14.29 -31.17 -27.19
N ASN A 373 -15.46 -31.77 -27.15
CA ASN A 373 -16.58 -31.40 -28.03
C ASN A 373 -17.48 -30.38 -27.34
N CYS A 374 -17.45 -29.14 -27.77
CA CYS A 374 -18.20 -28.03 -27.20
C CYS A 374 -19.58 -27.88 -27.85
N GLU A 375 -20.64 -28.21 -27.11
CA GLU A 375 -22.04 -28.01 -27.51
C GLU A 375 -22.61 -26.61 -27.15
N GLY A 376 -21.78 -25.68 -26.67
CA GLY A 376 -22.16 -24.32 -26.29
C GLY A 376 -22.60 -24.15 -24.83
N GLU A 377 -23.03 -25.23 -24.20
CA GLU A 377 -23.41 -25.31 -22.78
C GLU A 377 -23.08 -26.71 -22.23
N SER A 378 -22.64 -26.78 -21.00
CA SER A 378 -22.38 -28.02 -20.29
C SER A 378 -22.56 -27.85 -18.79
N VAL A 379 -23.00 -28.92 -18.10
CA VAL A 379 -23.21 -28.93 -16.65
C VAL A 379 -22.07 -29.66 -15.95
N PHE A 380 -21.44 -28.99 -14.99
CA PHE A 380 -20.34 -29.51 -14.17
C PHE A 380 -20.72 -29.40 -12.69
N HIS A 381 -20.75 -30.52 -11.96
CA HIS A 381 -21.12 -30.53 -10.52
C HIS A 381 -22.37 -29.70 -10.20
N SER A 382 -23.45 -29.87 -10.95
CA SER A 382 -24.71 -29.07 -10.85
C SER A 382 -24.65 -27.59 -11.34
N VAL A 383 -23.49 -27.09 -11.77
CA VAL A 383 -23.33 -25.72 -12.30
C VAL A 383 -23.35 -25.75 -13.82
N SER A 384 -24.28 -25.01 -14.44
CA SER A 384 -24.30 -24.82 -15.89
C SER A 384 -23.25 -23.76 -16.27
N ILE A 385 -22.41 -24.11 -17.24
CA ILE A 385 -21.42 -23.20 -17.86
C ILE A 385 -21.78 -23.04 -19.33
N GLU A 386 -21.94 -21.79 -19.74
CA GLU A 386 -22.27 -21.44 -21.12
C GLU A 386 -21.09 -20.75 -21.81
N CYS A 387 -20.87 -21.04 -23.07
CA CYS A 387 -20.01 -20.23 -23.93
C CYS A 387 -20.71 -18.92 -24.30
N TYR A 388 -19.94 -17.91 -24.68
CA TYR A 388 -20.50 -16.61 -25.04
C TYR A 388 -21.56 -16.75 -26.13
N ASN A 389 -22.77 -16.22 -25.90
CA ASN A 389 -23.93 -16.38 -26.78
C ASN A 389 -24.28 -17.85 -27.10
N LYS A 390 -23.98 -18.79 -26.21
CA LYS A 390 -24.15 -20.24 -26.41
C LYS A 390 -23.53 -20.78 -27.70
N HIS A 391 -22.42 -20.15 -28.14
CA HIS A 391 -21.72 -20.57 -29.33
C HIS A 391 -21.17 -21.99 -29.18
N ARG A 392 -21.46 -22.84 -30.17
CA ARG A 392 -20.95 -24.21 -30.25
C ARG A 392 -19.66 -24.19 -31.04
N HIS A 393 -18.54 -24.50 -30.38
CA HIS A 393 -17.24 -24.55 -31.05
C HIS A 393 -17.01 -25.89 -31.75
N GLY A 394 -17.71 -26.95 -31.35
CA GLY A 394 -17.51 -28.32 -31.85
C GLY A 394 -16.29 -28.98 -31.24
N GLU A 395 -15.64 -29.86 -32.00
CA GLU A 395 -14.38 -30.49 -31.58
C GLU A 395 -13.25 -29.47 -31.53
N GLU A 396 -12.61 -29.35 -30.37
CA GLU A 396 -11.48 -28.46 -30.13
C GLU A 396 -10.36 -29.20 -29.41
N ASP A 397 -9.12 -28.97 -29.80
CA ASP A 397 -7.96 -29.32 -29.01
C ASP A 397 -7.69 -28.30 -27.88
N PHE A 398 -6.59 -28.46 -27.14
CA PHE A 398 -6.22 -27.58 -26.05
C PHE A 398 -5.94 -26.15 -26.50
N TYR A 399 -5.27 -25.98 -27.64
CA TYR A 399 -4.90 -24.68 -28.19
C TYR A 399 -6.10 -23.96 -28.80
N GLU A 400 -6.94 -24.68 -29.53
CA GLU A 400 -8.19 -24.17 -30.11
C GLU A 400 -9.15 -23.71 -29.02
N SER A 401 -9.32 -24.53 -27.94
CA SER A 401 -10.12 -24.17 -26.77
C SER A 401 -9.63 -22.87 -26.10
N PHE A 402 -8.32 -22.66 -26.07
CA PHE A 402 -7.74 -21.41 -25.53
C PHE A 402 -7.93 -20.23 -26.49
N ALA A 403 -7.69 -20.43 -27.79
CA ALA A 403 -7.82 -19.41 -28.83
C ALA A 403 -9.25 -18.89 -28.96
N ASN A 404 -10.24 -19.82 -29.00
CA ASN A 404 -11.66 -19.53 -29.05
C ASN A 404 -12.23 -19.10 -27.69
N SER A 405 -11.41 -19.21 -26.64
CA SER A 405 -11.85 -18.90 -25.29
C SER A 405 -13.05 -19.73 -24.81
N CYS A 406 -13.11 -21.01 -25.18
CA CYS A 406 -14.21 -21.91 -24.88
C CYS A 406 -14.42 -22.08 -23.37
N ASN A 407 -15.60 -21.69 -22.86
CA ASN A 407 -15.88 -21.76 -21.43
C ASN A 407 -16.10 -23.19 -20.97
N THR A 408 -16.85 -23.97 -21.75
CA THR A 408 -17.18 -25.36 -21.37
C THR A 408 -15.93 -26.25 -21.38
N SER A 409 -15.03 -26.09 -22.34
CA SER A 409 -13.75 -26.79 -22.37
C SER A 409 -12.89 -26.42 -21.16
N PHE A 410 -12.73 -25.13 -20.84
CA PHE A 410 -11.92 -24.71 -19.68
C PHE A 410 -12.57 -25.07 -18.33
N ALA A 411 -13.89 -25.11 -18.23
CA ALA A 411 -14.58 -25.67 -17.08
C ALA A 411 -14.27 -27.15 -16.90
N ASN A 412 -14.29 -27.93 -18.01
CA ASN A 412 -13.90 -29.35 -18.01
C ASN A 412 -12.44 -29.53 -17.55
N ILE A 413 -11.51 -28.76 -18.10
CA ILE A 413 -10.10 -28.73 -17.67
C ILE A 413 -10.03 -28.48 -16.15
N GLY A 414 -10.70 -27.42 -15.68
CA GLY A 414 -10.71 -27.05 -14.26
C GLY A 414 -11.16 -28.16 -13.34
N THR A 415 -12.20 -28.94 -13.74
CA THR A 415 -12.71 -30.05 -12.92
C THR A 415 -11.71 -31.21 -12.80
N SER A 416 -10.71 -31.29 -13.70
CA SER A 416 -9.65 -32.29 -13.63
C SER A 416 -8.46 -31.86 -12.74
N LEU A 417 -8.36 -30.58 -12.37
CA LEU A 417 -7.23 -30.03 -11.62
C LEU A 417 -7.30 -30.35 -10.12
N ASN A 418 -6.13 -30.50 -9.51
CA ASN A 418 -6.01 -30.60 -8.08
C ASN A 418 -6.15 -29.19 -7.43
N LYS A 419 -7.25 -28.95 -6.72
CA LYS A 419 -7.55 -27.65 -6.08
C LYS A 419 -6.42 -27.11 -5.21
N LYS A 420 -5.67 -28.00 -4.51
CA LYS A 420 -4.55 -27.55 -3.66
C LYS A 420 -3.37 -27.08 -4.49
N LYS A 421 -2.95 -27.84 -5.51
CA LYS A 421 -1.85 -27.46 -6.39
C LYS A 421 -2.16 -26.16 -7.13
N TRP A 422 -3.42 -26.03 -7.58
CA TRP A 422 -3.87 -24.80 -8.22
C TRP A 422 -3.83 -23.59 -7.28
N ALA A 423 -4.18 -23.76 -6.00
CA ALA A 423 -4.00 -22.71 -4.99
C ALA A 423 -2.51 -22.39 -4.76
N ASP A 424 -1.66 -23.41 -4.71
CA ASP A 424 -0.21 -23.25 -4.58
C ASP A 424 0.36 -22.47 -5.79
N LEU A 425 -0.04 -22.78 -7.04
CA LEU A 425 0.30 -22.02 -8.24
C LEU A 425 -0.15 -20.55 -8.14
N CYS A 426 -1.41 -20.31 -7.74
CA CYS A 426 -1.91 -18.94 -7.59
C CYS A 426 -1.11 -18.15 -6.56
N GLU A 427 -0.62 -18.78 -5.49
CA GLU A 427 0.30 -18.15 -4.56
C GLU A 427 1.69 -17.89 -5.17
N GLU A 428 2.21 -18.78 -6.02
CA GLU A 428 3.45 -18.55 -6.78
C GLU A 428 3.30 -17.35 -7.70
N LEU A 429 2.14 -17.22 -8.35
CA LEU A 429 1.76 -16.09 -9.20
C LEU A 429 1.35 -14.83 -8.40
N LEU A 430 1.53 -14.79 -7.08
CA LEU A 430 1.30 -13.66 -6.17
C LEU A 430 -0.17 -13.35 -5.83
N PHE A 431 -1.12 -14.22 -6.11
CA PHE A 431 -2.45 -14.08 -5.51
C PHE A 431 -2.35 -14.19 -3.99
N ASN A 432 -3.18 -13.44 -3.26
CA ASN A 432 -3.19 -13.38 -1.79
C ASN A 432 -1.88 -12.86 -1.16
N LYS A 433 -0.84 -12.57 -1.95
CA LYS A 433 0.47 -12.09 -1.50
C LYS A 433 0.66 -10.60 -1.78
N ALA A 434 1.72 -10.05 -1.18
CA ALA A 434 2.13 -8.68 -1.47
C ALA A 434 2.83 -8.62 -2.83
N LEU A 435 2.40 -7.68 -3.68
CA LEU A 435 3.08 -7.40 -4.94
C LEU A 435 4.38 -6.62 -4.69
N PRO A 436 5.45 -6.87 -5.48
CA PRO A 436 6.75 -6.24 -5.30
C PRO A 436 6.80 -4.80 -5.87
N VAL A 437 5.86 -3.96 -5.48
CA VAL A 437 5.74 -2.57 -5.93
C VAL A 437 5.83 -1.60 -4.76
N SER A 438 6.19 -0.33 -5.02
CA SER A 438 6.37 0.72 -4.00
C SER A 438 5.26 1.79 -4.00
N PHE A 439 4.19 1.57 -4.74
CA PHE A 439 3.04 2.46 -4.83
C PHE A 439 1.76 1.74 -4.36
N PRO A 440 0.67 2.46 -4.02
CA PRO A 440 -0.56 1.87 -3.52
C PRO A 440 -1.21 0.90 -4.52
N TYR A 441 -1.64 -0.27 -4.03
CA TYR A 441 -2.32 -1.29 -4.82
C TYR A 441 -3.25 -2.12 -3.93
N SER A 442 -4.20 -2.84 -4.56
CA SER A 442 -5.01 -3.86 -3.91
C SER A 442 -4.50 -5.26 -4.26
N LYS A 443 -4.52 -6.17 -3.28
CA LYS A 443 -4.12 -7.57 -3.51
C LYS A 443 -5.19 -8.31 -4.28
N SER A 444 -4.82 -8.98 -5.35
CA SER A 444 -5.67 -9.95 -6.03
C SER A 444 -5.93 -11.16 -5.12
N SER A 445 -7.12 -11.73 -5.21
CA SER A 445 -7.54 -12.83 -4.35
C SER A 445 -7.91 -14.08 -5.15
N PHE A 446 -7.45 -15.22 -4.67
CA PHE A 446 -7.87 -16.55 -5.08
C PHE A 446 -8.34 -17.28 -3.84
N VAL A 447 -9.56 -17.85 -3.88
CA VAL A 447 -10.20 -18.40 -2.68
C VAL A 447 -10.31 -19.91 -2.70
N LEU A 448 -10.19 -20.54 -3.89
CA LEU A 448 -10.30 -21.99 -4.04
C LEU A 448 -9.12 -22.67 -3.32
N ASN A 449 -9.41 -23.73 -2.59
CA ASN A 449 -8.42 -24.52 -1.85
C ASN A 449 -8.88 -25.98 -1.76
N GLY A 450 -8.05 -26.87 -1.24
CA GLY A 450 -8.34 -28.31 -1.16
C GLY A 450 -9.63 -28.71 -0.42
N LYS A 451 -10.31 -27.77 0.26
CA LYS A 451 -11.58 -28.01 0.98
C LYS A 451 -12.78 -27.30 0.34
N SER A 452 -12.57 -26.51 -0.72
CA SER A 452 -13.64 -25.83 -1.44
C SER A 452 -14.57 -26.83 -2.12
N ASP A 453 -15.82 -26.45 -2.29
CA ASP A 453 -16.81 -27.27 -2.99
C ASP A 453 -16.44 -27.43 -4.47
N ASP A 454 -16.77 -28.59 -5.05
CA ASP A 454 -16.49 -28.86 -6.46
C ASP A 454 -17.33 -27.96 -7.39
N GLU A 455 -18.46 -27.46 -6.91
CA GLU A 455 -19.32 -26.50 -7.61
C GLU A 455 -18.65 -25.14 -7.87
N GLU A 456 -17.65 -24.74 -7.05
CA GLU A 456 -16.90 -23.48 -7.27
C GLU A 456 -15.85 -23.61 -8.39
N VAL A 457 -15.45 -24.82 -8.74
CA VAL A 457 -14.35 -25.11 -9.67
C VAL A 457 -14.62 -24.65 -11.10
N PRO A 458 -15.78 -24.99 -11.73
CA PRO A 458 -16.02 -24.65 -13.13
C PRO A 458 -16.02 -23.15 -13.40
N GLN A 459 -16.62 -22.36 -12.50
CA GLN A 459 -16.62 -20.90 -12.61
C GLN A 459 -15.24 -20.31 -12.38
N THR A 460 -14.49 -20.81 -11.39
CA THR A 460 -13.12 -20.36 -11.13
C THR A 460 -12.21 -20.62 -12.32
N ALA A 461 -12.38 -21.77 -13.01
CA ALA A 461 -11.55 -22.14 -14.17
C ALA A 461 -11.66 -21.16 -15.33
N ILE A 462 -12.77 -20.48 -15.46
CA ILE A 462 -13.01 -19.45 -16.50
C ILE A 462 -12.85 -18.03 -15.96
N GLY A 463 -12.33 -17.88 -14.72
CA GLY A 463 -12.06 -16.58 -14.10
C GLY A 463 -13.30 -15.84 -13.60
N GLN A 464 -14.37 -16.58 -13.31
CA GLN A 464 -15.59 -16.09 -12.70
C GLN A 464 -15.63 -16.45 -11.20
N GLY A 465 -16.76 -16.26 -10.55
CA GLY A 465 -16.94 -16.59 -9.14
C GLY A 465 -16.27 -15.60 -8.21
N LYS A 466 -15.49 -16.09 -7.24
CA LYS A 466 -14.93 -15.29 -6.15
C LYS A 466 -13.50 -14.78 -6.40
N THR A 467 -12.88 -15.16 -7.52
CA THR A 467 -11.53 -14.73 -7.88
C THR A 467 -11.54 -13.28 -8.34
N LEU A 468 -10.69 -12.45 -7.73
CA LEU A 468 -10.55 -11.04 -8.07
C LEU A 468 -9.10 -10.70 -8.43
N MET A 469 -8.93 -9.90 -9.47
CA MET A 469 -7.62 -9.53 -10.00
C MET A 469 -7.55 -8.05 -10.37
N SER A 470 -6.41 -7.40 -10.06
CA SER A 470 -6.17 -6.03 -10.51
C SER A 470 -5.51 -6.02 -11.90
N PRO A 471 -5.71 -4.95 -12.72
CA PRO A 471 -5.01 -4.79 -14.00
C PRO A 471 -3.49 -4.82 -13.85
N LEU A 472 -2.96 -4.23 -12.80
CA LEU A 472 -1.53 -4.31 -12.46
C LEU A 472 -1.07 -5.75 -12.32
N HIS A 473 -1.79 -6.58 -11.58
CA HIS A 473 -1.40 -7.97 -11.37
C HIS A 473 -1.48 -8.77 -12.67
N ASN A 474 -2.50 -8.51 -13.49
CA ASN A 474 -2.67 -9.16 -14.79
C ASN A 474 -1.49 -8.84 -15.73
N VAL A 475 -1.11 -7.56 -15.85
CA VAL A 475 0.04 -7.17 -16.70
C VAL A 475 1.37 -7.70 -16.14
N MET A 476 1.51 -7.89 -14.83
CA MET A 476 2.71 -8.48 -14.23
C MET A 476 2.87 -9.95 -14.65
N ILE A 477 1.79 -10.74 -14.61
CA ILE A 477 1.82 -12.14 -15.07
C ILE A 477 2.09 -12.18 -16.57
N THR A 478 1.42 -11.34 -17.36
CA THR A 478 1.64 -11.21 -18.80
C THR A 478 3.07 -10.80 -19.13
N SER A 479 3.65 -9.87 -18.37
CA SER A 479 5.06 -9.46 -18.51
C SER A 479 6.03 -10.58 -18.16
N ALA A 480 5.72 -11.42 -17.18
CA ALA A 480 6.54 -12.58 -16.86
C ALA A 480 6.53 -13.60 -18.00
N ILE A 481 5.38 -13.87 -18.62
CA ILE A 481 5.28 -14.71 -19.82
C ILE A 481 6.16 -14.13 -20.93
N ALA A 482 5.99 -12.85 -21.25
CA ALA A 482 6.74 -12.12 -22.25
C ALA A 482 8.26 -12.11 -21.99
N ASN A 483 8.70 -12.25 -20.73
CA ASN A 483 10.10 -12.24 -20.31
C ASN A 483 10.62 -13.64 -19.94
N GLY A 484 10.16 -14.68 -20.62
CA GLY A 484 10.63 -16.06 -20.44
C GLY A 484 10.38 -16.63 -19.05
N GLY A 485 9.28 -16.25 -18.42
CA GLY A 485 8.84 -16.69 -17.09
C GLY A 485 9.32 -15.83 -15.92
N VAL A 486 10.19 -14.85 -16.16
CA VAL A 486 10.81 -14.02 -15.12
C VAL A 486 10.07 -12.70 -14.94
N LEU A 487 9.51 -12.48 -13.76
CA LEU A 487 8.91 -11.19 -13.38
C LEU A 487 10.00 -10.19 -13.00
N MET A 488 10.00 -9.03 -13.64
CA MET A 488 10.73 -7.85 -13.18
C MET A 488 9.87 -7.04 -12.21
N LYS A 489 10.47 -6.45 -11.16
CA LYS A 489 9.74 -5.60 -10.19
C LYS A 489 9.24 -4.35 -10.88
N PRO A 490 7.91 -4.08 -10.90
CA PRO A 490 7.38 -2.87 -11.50
C PRO A 490 7.84 -1.60 -10.77
N TYR A 491 8.20 -0.56 -11.52
CA TYR A 491 8.58 0.75 -10.95
C TYR A 491 8.20 1.92 -11.86
N LEU A 492 8.05 3.10 -11.23
CA LEU A 492 7.55 4.33 -11.85
C LEU A 492 8.60 5.46 -11.90
N VAL A 493 9.70 5.36 -11.16
CA VAL A 493 10.73 6.42 -11.11
C VAL A 493 11.99 5.91 -11.78
N ASP A 494 12.41 6.59 -12.87
CA ASP A 494 13.62 6.24 -13.61
C ASP A 494 14.86 6.86 -12.95
N GLN A 495 14.77 8.15 -12.60
CA GLN A 495 15.88 8.84 -11.93
C GLN A 495 15.43 10.05 -11.11
N ILE A 496 16.31 10.47 -10.22
CA ILE A 496 16.23 11.75 -9.53
C ILE A 496 17.34 12.63 -10.09
N GLU A 497 17.00 13.83 -10.50
CA GLU A 497 17.93 14.84 -10.99
C GLU A 497 17.91 16.05 -10.07
N ASN A 498 19.03 16.74 -9.91
CA ASN A 498 19.00 18.05 -9.32
C ASN A 498 18.34 19.05 -10.29
N TYR A 499 17.98 20.24 -9.82
CA TYR A 499 17.26 21.21 -10.64
C TYR A 499 18.07 21.73 -11.86
N THR A 500 19.38 21.47 -11.95
CA THR A 500 20.22 21.76 -13.10
C THR A 500 20.35 20.60 -14.09
N GLY A 501 19.62 19.50 -13.89
CA GLY A 501 19.63 18.33 -14.75
C GLY A 501 20.75 17.31 -14.43
N GLY A 502 21.53 17.55 -13.37
CA GLY A 502 22.54 16.60 -12.92
C GLY A 502 21.92 15.37 -12.24
N SER A 503 22.32 14.16 -12.68
CA SER A 503 21.80 12.91 -12.11
C SER A 503 22.24 12.71 -10.66
N VAL A 504 21.29 12.68 -9.74
CA VAL A 504 21.49 12.39 -8.31
C VAL A 504 21.41 10.90 -8.06
N ARG A 505 20.41 10.22 -8.67
CA ARG A 505 20.19 8.79 -8.51
C ARG A 505 19.45 8.22 -9.70
N LYS A 506 19.96 7.14 -10.26
CA LYS A 506 19.28 6.38 -11.31
C LYS A 506 18.76 5.04 -10.75
N PHE A 507 17.57 4.66 -11.17
CA PHE A 507 16.99 3.36 -10.84
C PHE A 507 17.13 2.43 -12.03
N THR A 508 17.32 1.14 -11.75
CA THR A 508 17.44 0.10 -12.78
C THR A 508 16.47 -1.03 -12.45
N GLY A 509 16.03 -1.72 -13.49
CA GLY A 509 15.20 -2.90 -13.35
C GLY A 509 15.82 -3.95 -12.43
N LYS A 510 14.99 -4.57 -11.61
CA LYS A 510 15.39 -5.66 -10.69
C LYS A 510 14.46 -6.82 -10.89
N ALA A 511 15.01 -8.01 -11.11
CA ALA A 511 14.20 -9.21 -11.12
C ALA A 511 13.53 -9.43 -9.74
N TYR A 512 12.27 -9.82 -9.77
CA TYR A 512 11.59 -10.39 -8.60
C TYR A 512 11.96 -11.87 -8.46
N GLY A 513 11.81 -12.62 -9.55
CA GLY A 513 12.08 -14.05 -9.65
C GLY A 513 11.29 -14.69 -10.78
N ALA A 514 11.50 -15.97 -11.00
CA ALA A 514 10.71 -16.74 -11.93
C ALA A 514 9.32 -17.04 -11.34
N LEU A 515 8.27 -16.76 -12.09
CA LEU A 515 6.88 -17.16 -11.79
C LEU A 515 6.53 -18.48 -12.49
N MET A 516 7.23 -18.80 -13.56
CA MET A 516 7.09 -20.02 -14.34
C MET A 516 8.42 -20.33 -15.06
N THR A 517 8.55 -21.52 -15.60
CA THR A 517 9.72 -21.91 -16.40
C THR A 517 9.68 -21.24 -17.78
N ALA A 518 10.83 -21.17 -18.46
CA ALA A 518 10.91 -20.62 -19.81
C ALA A 518 10.07 -21.45 -20.80
N GLY A 519 10.04 -22.78 -20.68
CA GLY A 519 9.20 -23.63 -21.53
C GLY A 519 7.70 -23.42 -21.33
N GLU A 520 7.24 -23.20 -20.08
CA GLU A 520 5.85 -22.84 -19.78
C GLU A 520 5.49 -21.47 -20.39
N ALA A 521 6.40 -20.50 -20.29
CA ALA A 521 6.21 -19.17 -20.89
C ALA A 521 6.17 -19.24 -22.42
N GLU A 522 7.00 -20.06 -23.04
CA GLU A 522 7.00 -20.30 -24.50
C GLU A 522 5.69 -20.93 -24.97
N GLU A 523 5.19 -21.97 -24.28
CA GLU A 523 3.91 -22.61 -24.59
C GLU A 523 2.73 -21.63 -24.43
N LEU A 524 2.68 -20.87 -23.34
CA LEU A 524 1.66 -19.83 -23.15
C LEU A 524 1.74 -18.77 -24.24
N THR A 525 2.95 -18.38 -24.66
CA THR A 525 3.15 -17.43 -25.78
C THR A 525 2.56 -17.98 -27.08
N ALA A 526 2.80 -19.26 -27.39
CA ALA A 526 2.24 -19.91 -28.57
C ALA A 526 0.70 -19.92 -28.54
N MET A 527 0.11 -20.29 -27.41
CA MET A 527 -1.35 -20.24 -27.23
C MET A 527 -1.90 -18.81 -27.35
N MET A 528 -1.22 -17.82 -26.77
CA MET A 528 -1.62 -16.41 -26.82
C MET A 528 -1.45 -15.80 -28.22
N LYS A 529 -0.51 -16.30 -29.06
CA LYS A 529 -0.40 -15.94 -30.49
C LYS A 529 -1.60 -16.47 -31.26
N GLN A 530 -2.02 -17.71 -31.03
CA GLN A 530 -3.17 -18.29 -31.71
C GLN A 530 -4.47 -17.54 -31.42
N VAL A 531 -4.65 -16.99 -30.19
CA VAL A 531 -5.78 -16.09 -29.88
C VAL A 531 -5.84 -14.88 -30.83
N VAL A 532 -4.68 -14.38 -31.27
CA VAL A 532 -4.58 -13.22 -32.17
C VAL A 532 -4.66 -13.66 -33.64
N GLU A 533 -4.09 -14.78 -34.00
CA GLU A 533 -4.06 -15.27 -35.38
C GLU A 533 -5.43 -15.77 -35.85
N GLU A 534 -6.10 -16.57 -35.04
CA GLU A 534 -7.34 -17.30 -35.38
C GLU A 534 -8.49 -17.09 -34.38
N GLY A 535 -8.20 -16.57 -33.20
CA GLY A 535 -9.14 -16.54 -32.09
C GLY A 535 -9.82 -15.18 -31.85
N THR A 536 -10.17 -14.98 -30.55
CA THR A 536 -11.00 -13.86 -30.09
C THR A 536 -10.33 -12.48 -30.18
N ALA A 537 -9.01 -12.39 -30.45
CA ALA A 537 -8.28 -11.14 -30.63
C ALA A 537 -7.81 -10.91 -32.08
N SER A 538 -8.43 -11.55 -33.06
CA SER A 538 -8.05 -11.47 -34.49
C SER A 538 -8.03 -10.06 -35.07
N TYR A 539 -8.67 -9.08 -34.44
CA TYR A 539 -8.53 -7.66 -34.77
C TYR A 539 -7.07 -7.15 -34.73
N LEU A 540 -6.19 -7.79 -33.96
CA LEU A 540 -4.76 -7.47 -33.85
C LEU A 540 -3.90 -8.22 -34.90
N SER A 541 -4.46 -9.13 -35.69
CA SER A 541 -3.76 -9.85 -36.73
C SER A 541 -3.40 -8.93 -37.91
N GLY A 542 -2.33 -9.30 -38.65
CA GLY A 542 -1.89 -8.59 -39.86
C GLY A 542 -1.24 -7.23 -39.64
N ARG A 543 -0.82 -6.91 -38.40
CA ARG A 543 -0.04 -5.71 -38.08
C ARG A 543 1.42 -5.84 -38.51
N SER A 544 2.15 -4.72 -38.55
CA SER A 544 3.61 -4.73 -38.82
C SER A 544 4.43 -5.36 -37.67
N TYR A 545 3.79 -5.71 -36.58
CA TYR A 545 4.34 -6.38 -35.40
C TYR A 545 3.44 -7.55 -35.00
N THR A 546 4.03 -8.59 -34.43
CA THR A 546 3.28 -9.75 -33.90
C THR A 546 2.74 -9.46 -32.52
N VAL A 547 1.58 -10.02 -32.19
CA VAL A 547 0.97 -9.86 -30.84
C VAL A 547 0.63 -11.22 -30.26
N ALA A 548 0.91 -11.41 -28.98
CA ALA A 548 0.39 -12.51 -28.17
C ALA A 548 -0.55 -11.92 -27.11
N GLY A 549 -1.77 -12.46 -26.96
CA GLY A 549 -2.71 -11.90 -26.00
C GLY A 549 -3.89 -12.78 -25.67
N LYS A 550 -4.68 -12.36 -24.68
CA LYS A 550 -5.91 -13.03 -24.26
C LYS A 550 -7.00 -12.01 -23.98
N THR A 551 -8.17 -12.23 -24.54
CA THR A 551 -9.38 -11.46 -24.25
C THR A 551 -10.08 -12.03 -23.03
N GLY A 552 -10.89 -11.19 -22.38
CA GLY A 552 -11.81 -11.60 -21.34
C GLY A 552 -13.11 -10.79 -21.40
N SER A 553 -14.19 -11.45 -21.04
CA SER A 553 -15.49 -10.82 -20.76
C SER A 553 -15.91 -11.36 -19.41
N ALA A 554 -15.93 -10.48 -18.41
CA ALA A 554 -16.16 -10.88 -17.03
C ALA A 554 -17.50 -10.36 -16.54
N GLU A 555 -18.44 -11.26 -16.30
CA GLU A 555 -19.71 -10.94 -15.68
C GLU A 555 -19.50 -10.65 -14.20
N PHE A 556 -20.16 -9.62 -13.69
CA PHE A 556 -20.03 -9.21 -12.29
C PHE A 556 -21.38 -9.04 -11.60
N LYS A 557 -22.44 -8.86 -12.40
CA LYS A 557 -23.82 -8.70 -11.93
C LYS A 557 -24.79 -9.16 -13.02
N GLU A 558 -25.79 -9.92 -12.63
CA GLU A 558 -26.83 -10.39 -13.55
C GLU A 558 -27.56 -9.23 -14.24
N GLY A 559 -27.70 -9.32 -15.55
CA GLY A 559 -28.37 -8.30 -16.38
C GLY A 559 -27.54 -7.09 -16.72
N GLU A 560 -26.33 -6.94 -16.19
CA GLU A 560 -25.41 -5.86 -16.55
C GLU A 560 -24.39 -6.34 -17.61
N PRO A 561 -23.96 -5.44 -18.53
CA PRO A 561 -22.89 -5.79 -19.47
C PRO A 561 -21.59 -6.20 -18.77
N ALA A 562 -20.91 -7.19 -19.28
CA ALA A 562 -19.66 -7.68 -18.72
C ALA A 562 -18.54 -6.62 -18.76
N HIS A 563 -17.53 -6.77 -17.90
CA HIS A 563 -16.28 -6.02 -18.02
C HIS A 563 -15.47 -6.57 -19.17
N ALA A 564 -15.01 -5.71 -20.07
CA ALA A 564 -14.16 -6.04 -21.19
C ALA A 564 -12.68 -6.03 -20.79
N TRP A 565 -11.99 -7.16 -20.96
CA TRP A 565 -10.57 -7.31 -20.69
C TRP A 565 -9.77 -7.64 -21.94
N PHE A 566 -8.53 -7.16 -21.96
CA PHE A 566 -7.46 -7.67 -22.80
C PHE A 566 -6.14 -7.59 -22.03
N THR A 567 -5.33 -8.64 -22.14
CA THR A 567 -3.94 -8.64 -21.71
C THR A 567 -3.08 -9.29 -22.78
N GLY A 568 -1.90 -8.73 -23.05
CA GLY A 568 -1.03 -9.23 -24.10
C GLY A 568 0.25 -8.44 -24.20
N PHE A 569 1.12 -8.85 -25.10
CA PHE A 569 2.42 -8.22 -25.35
C PHE A 569 2.79 -8.24 -26.83
N ALA A 570 3.69 -7.38 -27.19
CA ALA A 570 4.21 -7.25 -28.54
C ALA A 570 5.67 -6.74 -28.56
N PRO A 571 6.50 -7.11 -29.57
CA PRO A 571 6.26 -8.21 -30.50
C PRO A 571 6.20 -9.56 -29.77
N ALA A 572 5.45 -10.53 -30.30
CA ALA A 572 5.30 -11.83 -29.64
C ALA A 572 6.61 -12.63 -29.55
N ASP A 573 7.50 -12.47 -30.52
CA ASP A 573 8.76 -13.23 -30.63
C ASP A 573 9.94 -12.54 -29.92
N ASN A 574 9.86 -11.22 -29.69
CA ASN A 574 10.85 -10.42 -28.94
C ASN A 574 10.12 -9.32 -28.18
N PRO A 575 9.48 -9.64 -27.07
CA PRO A 575 8.56 -8.73 -26.38
C PRO A 575 9.23 -7.45 -25.87
N GLU A 576 8.65 -6.30 -26.24
CA GLU A 576 9.12 -4.99 -25.81
C GLU A 576 8.14 -4.32 -24.85
N ILE A 577 6.82 -4.50 -25.06
CA ILE A 577 5.78 -3.99 -24.16
C ILE A 577 4.71 -5.04 -23.89
N ALA A 578 4.23 -5.06 -22.65
CA ALA A 578 3.03 -5.76 -22.23
C ALA A 578 1.95 -4.75 -21.86
N VAL A 579 0.71 -5.04 -22.25
CA VAL A 579 -0.45 -4.15 -22.08
C VAL A 579 -1.57 -4.92 -21.40
N CYS A 580 -2.20 -4.30 -20.40
CA CYS A 580 -3.47 -4.77 -19.85
C CYS A 580 -4.50 -3.65 -19.90
N VAL A 581 -5.67 -3.94 -20.42
CA VAL A 581 -6.81 -3.02 -20.52
C VAL A 581 -8.03 -3.66 -19.88
N ILE A 582 -8.74 -2.88 -19.08
CA ILE A 582 -10.10 -3.19 -18.62
C ILE A 582 -11.01 -2.01 -18.92
N ILE A 583 -12.22 -2.30 -19.40
CA ILE A 583 -13.30 -1.31 -19.54
C ILE A 583 -14.54 -1.89 -18.86
N GLU A 584 -15.05 -1.15 -17.87
CA GLU A 584 -16.16 -1.60 -17.04
C GLU A 584 -17.50 -1.54 -17.80
N ASN A 585 -18.33 -2.55 -17.64
CA ASN A 585 -19.77 -2.56 -18.03
C ASN A 585 -20.03 -2.24 -19.50
N VAL A 586 -19.24 -2.79 -20.42
CA VAL A 586 -19.40 -2.50 -21.86
C VAL A 586 -19.63 -3.75 -22.71
N GLY A 587 -19.39 -4.95 -22.17
CA GLY A 587 -19.58 -6.22 -22.89
C GLY A 587 -18.28 -6.94 -23.26
N ALA A 588 -18.15 -7.40 -24.50
CA ALA A 588 -17.07 -8.28 -24.92
C ALA A 588 -15.68 -7.60 -24.96
N GLY A 589 -14.66 -8.30 -24.47
CA GLY A 589 -13.26 -7.87 -24.53
C GLY A 589 -12.77 -7.66 -25.96
N SER A 590 -13.16 -8.54 -26.89
CA SER A 590 -12.85 -8.41 -28.33
C SER A 590 -13.36 -7.11 -28.95
N THR A 591 -14.51 -6.60 -28.48
CA THR A 591 -15.16 -5.41 -29.04
C THR A 591 -14.62 -4.11 -28.45
N TYR A 592 -14.24 -4.09 -27.18
CA TYR A 592 -13.89 -2.84 -26.49
C TYR A 592 -12.43 -2.79 -26.02
N ALA A 593 -11.91 -3.85 -25.40
CA ALA A 593 -10.57 -3.83 -24.84
C ALA A 593 -9.48 -4.11 -25.91
N VAL A 594 -9.75 -4.98 -26.89
CA VAL A 594 -8.81 -5.27 -27.98
C VAL A 594 -8.54 -4.03 -28.85
N PRO A 595 -9.55 -3.27 -29.34
CA PRO A 595 -9.29 -2.03 -30.08
C PRO A 595 -8.57 -0.97 -29.24
N ALA A 596 -8.82 -0.91 -27.93
CA ALA A 596 -8.10 0.00 -27.04
C ALA A 596 -6.61 -0.40 -26.91
N ALA A 597 -6.32 -1.69 -26.71
CA ALA A 597 -4.95 -2.21 -26.70
C ALA A 597 -4.23 -2.00 -28.04
N SER A 598 -4.95 -2.17 -29.17
CA SER A 598 -4.41 -1.88 -30.50
C SER A 598 -3.88 -0.46 -30.62
N LYS A 599 -4.64 0.53 -30.18
CA LYS A 599 -4.20 1.94 -30.22
C LYS A 599 -2.92 2.16 -29.41
N ILE A 600 -2.77 1.45 -28.28
CA ILE A 600 -1.58 1.54 -27.43
C ILE A 600 -0.37 0.91 -28.13
N PHE A 601 -0.53 -0.29 -28.71
CA PHE A 601 0.51 -0.96 -29.50
C PHE A 601 0.92 -0.12 -30.71
N ASP A 602 -0.07 0.37 -31.49
CA ASP A 602 0.17 1.23 -32.64
C ASP A 602 0.95 2.50 -32.25
N ALA A 603 0.61 3.14 -31.13
CA ALA A 603 1.34 4.30 -30.64
C ALA A 603 2.79 3.97 -30.25
N TYR A 604 3.08 2.79 -29.75
CA TYR A 604 4.43 2.37 -29.44
C TYR A 604 5.26 2.14 -30.71
N PHE A 605 4.74 1.36 -31.66
CA PHE A 605 5.49 0.94 -32.84
C PHE A 605 5.53 1.99 -33.96
N SER A 606 4.53 2.87 -34.08
CA SER A 606 4.52 3.96 -35.06
C SER A 606 5.58 5.04 -34.85
N GLY A 607 6.23 5.05 -33.71
CA GLY A 607 7.23 6.06 -33.34
C GLY A 607 8.66 5.54 -33.29
N LYS A 608 8.88 4.32 -33.80
CA LYS A 608 10.20 3.70 -33.94
C LYS A 608 10.75 3.75 -35.35
#